data_2465512fe1e8ad6ecb4eaf571423b976
#
_entry.id   2465512fe1e8ad6ecb4eaf571423b976
#
_cell.length_a   1.000
_cell.length_b   1.000
_cell.length_c   1.000
_cell.angle_alpha   90.00
_cell.angle_beta   90.00
_cell.angle_gamma   90.00
#
_symmetry.space_group_name_H-M   'P 1'
#
loop_
_entity.id
_entity.type
_entity.pdbx_description
1 polymer ?
#
loop_
_entity_poly.entity_id
_entity_poly.type
_entity_poly.pdbx_seq_one_letter_code
_entity_poly.pdbx_strand_id
1 'polypeptide(L)'
;KNERKINGIRHKFQKGQILYSKLRTYLNKVLVAPNDGFCTTEIMAFGSYGILSNNYICYVLRSLYFLDYTLQCGYGVKMPRLSTTDACNGLIPLPPLAEQERIVNEIQRLFSIIDIVENGKDGLQTAIQQAKNKILDLAIHGKLVPQDPNDEPASELLKRINPKAEITCDNPHYQNLPFSLPNSWIWCCHNQIFDISGGSQPPKSQFSIRPKSGYIRLYQIRDYGENPVPVYIPIESATKRTAKGDILLARYGGSLGKVFIAEDGAYNVAMAKVIIKSKGLIFKNYAYYYYLSNLYQRKLTEISRTAQAGFNAGDFEDLFFPLPPYNEQKRIVDAINKAFTTLDRIMVNL
;
A
#
# COMPACT_ATOMS: atom_id res chain seq x y z
N LYS A 1 32.54 12.29 -1.94
CA LYS A 1 32.47 11.03 -2.70
C LYS A 1 33.56 10.13 -2.16
N ASN A 2 33.21 9.06 -1.44
CA ASN A 2 34.20 8.08 -0.97
C ASN A 2 34.71 7.30 -2.18
N GLU A 3 35.97 7.50 -2.55
CA GLU A 3 36.66 6.67 -3.54
C GLU A 3 36.81 5.26 -2.99
N ARG A 4 36.00 4.34 -3.52
CA ARG A 4 36.11 2.91 -3.18
C ARG A 4 37.35 2.35 -3.87
N LYS A 5 38.29 1.80 -3.10
CA LYS A 5 39.46 1.10 -3.60
C LYS A 5 39.00 -0.11 -4.45
N ILE A 6 39.35 -0.12 -5.74
CA ILE A 6 38.98 -1.17 -6.68
C ILE A 6 40.00 -2.32 -6.51
N ASN A 7 39.51 -3.46 -6.01
CA ASN A 7 40.32 -4.67 -5.85
C ASN A 7 40.02 -5.69 -6.98
N GLY A 8 41.06 -6.37 -7.46
CA GLY A 8 40.97 -7.44 -8.49
C GLY A 8 41.08 -6.92 -9.93
N ILE A 9 41.11 -7.88 -10.88
CA ILE A 9 41.22 -7.60 -12.34
C ILE A 9 39.96 -6.91 -12.85
N ARG A 10 40.14 -5.83 -13.61
CA ARG A 10 39.08 -5.06 -14.25
C ARG A 10 39.43 -4.78 -15.71
N HIS A 11 38.38 -4.73 -16.54
CA HIS A 11 38.49 -4.32 -17.95
C HIS A 11 37.96 -2.89 -18.08
N LYS A 12 38.76 -2.04 -18.78
CA LYS A 12 38.31 -0.70 -19.13
C LYS A 12 37.31 -0.77 -20.28
N PHE A 13 36.27 0.05 -20.23
CA PHE A 13 35.34 0.25 -21.34
C PHE A 13 35.12 1.74 -21.59
N GLN A 14 34.65 2.07 -22.78
CA GLN A 14 34.37 3.42 -23.24
C GLN A 14 32.85 3.61 -23.38
N LYS A 15 32.43 4.86 -23.28
CA LYS A 15 31.06 5.29 -23.61
C LYS A 15 30.67 4.77 -25.00
N GLY A 16 29.44 4.28 -25.11
CA GLY A 16 28.91 3.72 -26.36
C GLY A 16 29.21 2.25 -26.60
N GLN A 17 30.16 1.63 -25.89
CA GLN A 17 30.37 0.17 -25.98
C GLN A 17 29.21 -0.61 -25.36
N ILE A 18 28.97 -1.82 -25.87
CA ILE A 18 28.00 -2.75 -25.32
C ILE A 18 28.62 -3.46 -24.14
N LEU A 19 27.90 -3.50 -23.02
CA LEU A 19 28.24 -4.27 -21.83
C LEU A 19 27.27 -5.44 -21.70
N TYR A 20 27.81 -6.66 -21.83
CA TYR A 20 27.03 -7.90 -21.75
C TYR A 20 27.48 -8.73 -20.54
N SER A 21 26.55 -9.08 -19.63
CA SER A 21 26.84 -9.96 -18.49
C SER A 21 26.83 -11.43 -18.90
N LYS A 22 28.01 -12.08 -18.77
CA LYS A 22 28.15 -13.51 -19.02
C LYS A 22 27.50 -14.38 -17.95
N LEU A 23 27.31 -13.85 -16.75
CA LEU A 23 26.81 -14.57 -15.59
C LEU A 23 25.29 -14.39 -15.46
N ARG A 24 24.58 -15.51 -15.32
CA ARG A 24 23.11 -15.53 -15.20
C ARG A 24 22.46 -14.85 -16.40
N THR A 25 22.70 -15.37 -17.59
CA THR A 25 22.21 -14.81 -18.86
C THR A 25 20.70 -14.63 -18.89
N TYR A 26 19.94 -15.46 -18.15
CA TYR A 26 18.50 -15.32 -18.00
C TYR A 26 18.04 -13.99 -17.39
N LEU A 27 18.93 -13.25 -16.71
CA LEU A 27 18.62 -11.91 -16.20
C LEU A 27 18.71 -10.83 -17.29
N ASN A 28 19.11 -11.20 -18.49
CA ASN A 28 19.17 -10.36 -19.69
C ASN A 28 19.84 -8.99 -19.46
N LYS A 29 21.01 -8.98 -18.78
CA LYS A 29 21.74 -7.78 -18.41
C LYS A 29 22.64 -7.33 -19.55
N VAL A 30 22.10 -6.52 -20.43
CA VAL A 30 22.78 -5.92 -21.60
C VAL A 30 22.46 -4.42 -21.64
N LEU A 31 23.47 -3.60 -21.87
CA LEU A 31 23.26 -2.15 -22.04
C LEU A 31 24.37 -1.55 -22.91
N VAL A 32 24.09 -0.41 -23.51
CA VAL A 32 25.12 0.46 -24.11
C VAL A 32 25.67 1.38 -23.01
N ALA A 33 26.99 1.41 -22.84
CA ALA A 33 27.65 2.16 -21.77
C ALA A 33 27.36 3.67 -21.87
N PRO A 34 26.76 4.31 -20.89
CA PRO A 34 26.45 5.74 -20.91
C PRO A 34 27.68 6.60 -20.67
N ASN A 35 28.75 6.05 -20.05
CA ASN A 35 29.99 6.73 -19.69
C ASN A 35 31.17 5.76 -19.78
N ASP A 36 32.39 6.29 -19.76
CA ASP A 36 33.60 5.49 -19.60
C ASP A 36 33.66 4.86 -18.20
N GLY A 37 34.29 3.70 -18.08
CA GLY A 37 34.39 3.03 -16.79
C GLY A 37 35.19 1.74 -16.79
N PHE A 38 35.03 0.98 -15.70
CA PHE A 38 35.65 -0.32 -15.50
C PHE A 38 34.59 -1.36 -15.15
N CYS A 39 34.73 -2.56 -15.72
CA CYS A 39 33.85 -3.69 -15.42
C CYS A 39 34.64 -4.90 -14.92
N THR A 40 33.94 -5.85 -14.31
CA THR A 40 34.52 -7.13 -13.88
C THR A 40 34.74 -8.05 -15.08
N THR A 41 35.50 -9.11 -14.89
CA THR A 41 35.72 -10.17 -15.91
C THR A 41 34.42 -10.92 -16.30
N GLU A 42 33.35 -10.76 -15.52
CA GLU A 42 32.03 -11.31 -15.81
C GLU A 42 31.24 -10.51 -16.86
N ILE A 43 31.74 -9.34 -17.24
CA ILE A 43 31.13 -8.48 -18.25
C ILE A 43 32.05 -8.44 -19.47
N MET A 44 31.48 -8.74 -20.63
CA MET A 44 32.12 -8.48 -21.92
C MET A 44 31.79 -7.05 -22.33
N ALA A 45 32.84 -6.26 -22.56
CA ALA A 45 32.71 -4.92 -23.12
C ALA A 45 33.22 -4.95 -24.58
N PHE A 46 32.36 -4.60 -25.51
CA PHE A 46 32.72 -4.58 -26.94
C PHE A 46 31.95 -3.52 -27.71
N GLY A 47 32.41 -3.18 -28.88
CA GLY A 47 31.72 -2.27 -29.80
C GLY A 47 31.76 -2.79 -31.21
N SER A 48 30.93 -2.23 -32.05
CA SER A 48 30.96 -2.49 -33.49
C SER A 48 32.10 -1.70 -34.15
N TYR A 49 32.64 -2.24 -35.24
CA TYR A 49 33.70 -1.56 -36.02
C TYR A 49 33.11 -0.56 -37.07
N GLY A 50 32.08 0.19 -36.66
CA GLY A 50 31.47 1.22 -37.52
C GLY A 50 30.44 0.77 -38.54
N ILE A 51 30.26 -0.53 -38.72
CA ILE A 51 29.31 -1.14 -39.65
C ILE A 51 27.95 -1.43 -39.02
N LEU A 52 27.90 -1.41 -37.70
CA LEU A 52 26.74 -1.79 -36.88
C LEU A 52 26.40 -0.73 -35.86
N SER A 53 25.15 -0.45 -35.66
CA SER A 53 24.67 0.35 -34.56
C SER A 53 24.77 -0.43 -33.24
N ASN A 54 25.54 0.08 -32.25
CA ASN A 54 25.64 -0.54 -30.93
C ASN A 54 24.28 -0.62 -30.22
N ASN A 55 23.38 0.33 -30.45
CA ASN A 55 22.01 0.28 -29.95
C ASN A 55 21.23 -0.86 -30.57
N TYR A 56 21.35 -1.07 -31.89
CA TYR A 56 20.70 -2.18 -32.57
C TYR A 56 21.20 -3.53 -32.01
N ILE A 57 22.52 -3.72 -31.93
CA ILE A 57 23.11 -4.94 -31.35
C ILE A 57 22.63 -5.14 -29.91
N CYS A 58 22.59 -4.09 -29.10
CA CYS A 58 22.07 -4.19 -27.73
C CYS A 58 20.63 -4.74 -27.70
N TYR A 59 19.75 -4.32 -28.59
CA TYR A 59 18.37 -4.83 -28.68
C TYR A 59 18.33 -6.27 -29.19
N VAL A 60 19.15 -6.65 -30.16
CA VAL A 60 19.26 -8.04 -30.61
C VAL A 60 19.70 -8.97 -29.47
N LEU A 61 20.73 -8.55 -28.72
CA LEU A 61 21.25 -9.34 -27.58
C LEU A 61 20.25 -9.44 -26.43
N ARG A 62 19.31 -8.49 -26.31
CA ARG A 62 18.21 -8.49 -25.34
C ARG A 62 16.99 -9.24 -25.81
N SER A 63 16.89 -9.59 -27.10
CA SER A 63 15.75 -10.29 -27.67
C SER A 63 15.62 -11.72 -27.13
N LEU A 64 14.39 -12.26 -27.17
CA LEU A 64 14.14 -13.66 -26.80
C LEU A 64 14.95 -14.62 -27.68
N TYR A 65 15.12 -14.29 -28.96
CA TYR A 65 15.94 -15.06 -29.89
C TYR A 65 17.37 -15.29 -29.39
N PHE A 66 18.07 -14.24 -28.96
CA PHE A 66 19.44 -14.37 -28.45
C PHE A 66 19.48 -14.92 -27.02
N LEU A 67 18.48 -14.62 -26.21
CA LEU A 67 18.35 -15.16 -24.87
C LEU A 67 18.21 -16.69 -24.91
N ASP A 68 17.34 -17.23 -25.76
CA ASP A 68 17.15 -18.67 -25.94
C ASP A 68 18.44 -19.34 -26.38
N TYR A 69 19.19 -18.77 -27.33
CA TYR A 69 20.50 -19.22 -27.70
C TYR A 69 21.46 -19.33 -26.49
N THR A 70 21.53 -18.28 -25.67
CA THR A 70 22.43 -18.25 -24.50
C THR A 70 22.02 -19.21 -23.39
N LEU A 71 20.73 -19.55 -23.29
CA LEU A 71 20.24 -20.57 -22.36
C LEU A 71 20.61 -21.97 -22.80
N GLN A 72 20.65 -22.23 -24.11
CA GLN A 72 21.09 -23.52 -24.68
C GLN A 72 22.60 -23.76 -24.55
N CYS A 73 23.43 -22.69 -24.73
CA CYS A 73 24.88 -22.75 -24.66
C CYS A 73 25.44 -22.59 -23.26
N GLY A 74 24.63 -22.10 -22.31
CA GLY A 74 25.07 -21.80 -20.95
C GLY A 74 25.44 -23.04 -20.14
N TYR A 75 26.53 -22.98 -19.39
CA TYR A 75 26.98 -24.06 -18.51
C TYR A 75 26.85 -23.67 -17.03
N GLY A 76 26.63 -24.66 -16.17
CA GLY A 76 26.48 -24.50 -14.73
C GLY A 76 25.01 -24.45 -14.25
N VAL A 77 24.67 -25.23 -13.22
CA VAL A 77 23.30 -25.46 -12.77
C VAL A 77 22.75 -24.28 -11.91
N LYS A 78 23.52 -23.80 -10.93
CA LYS A 78 23.05 -22.75 -10.01
C LYS A 78 23.29 -21.33 -10.52
N MET A 79 24.32 -21.12 -11.31
CA MET A 79 24.70 -19.83 -11.87
C MET A 79 25.17 -20.03 -13.32
N PRO A 80 24.24 -20.16 -14.26
CA PRO A 80 24.60 -20.41 -15.66
C PRO A 80 25.46 -19.27 -16.20
N ARG A 81 26.50 -19.62 -16.91
CA ARG A 81 27.49 -18.73 -17.48
C ARG A 81 27.62 -19.00 -18.97
N LEU A 82 27.71 -17.96 -19.76
CA LEU A 82 28.03 -18.03 -21.19
C LEU A 82 29.54 -17.88 -21.37
N SER A 83 30.19 -18.81 -22.15
CA SER A 83 31.59 -18.65 -22.52
C SER A 83 31.74 -17.50 -23.54
N THR A 84 32.95 -16.93 -23.61
CA THR A 84 33.24 -15.92 -24.64
C THR A 84 33.17 -16.51 -26.03
N THR A 85 33.61 -17.77 -26.20
CA THR A 85 33.55 -18.50 -27.48
C THR A 85 32.11 -18.70 -27.93
N ASP A 86 31.22 -19.18 -27.06
CA ASP A 86 29.81 -19.35 -27.39
C ASP A 86 29.13 -17.99 -27.67
N ALA A 87 29.47 -16.95 -26.91
CA ALA A 87 28.97 -15.60 -27.17
C ALA A 87 29.33 -15.11 -28.59
N CYS A 88 30.56 -15.39 -29.04
CA CYS A 88 31.02 -15.01 -30.39
C CYS A 88 30.42 -15.87 -31.52
N ASN A 89 29.94 -17.07 -31.21
CA ASN A 89 29.30 -17.96 -32.19
C ASN A 89 27.80 -17.68 -32.33
N GLY A 90 27.21 -16.81 -31.47
CA GLY A 90 25.82 -16.42 -31.57
C GLY A 90 25.55 -15.67 -32.88
N LEU A 91 24.57 -16.13 -33.65
CA LEU A 91 24.16 -15.45 -34.89
C LEU A 91 23.30 -14.25 -34.56
N ILE A 92 23.52 -13.17 -35.30
CA ILE A 92 22.69 -11.95 -35.20
C ILE A 92 22.17 -11.57 -36.59
N PRO A 93 20.90 -11.15 -36.74
CA PRO A 93 20.40 -10.62 -38.00
C PRO A 93 21.14 -9.31 -38.33
N LEU A 94 21.51 -9.15 -39.59
CA LEU A 94 22.30 -8.01 -40.04
C LEU A 94 21.59 -7.27 -41.17
N PRO A 95 20.61 -6.39 -40.87
CA PRO A 95 20.01 -5.52 -41.89
C PRO A 95 20.96 -4.36 -42.25
N PRO A 96 20.71 -3.66 -43.38
CA PRO A 96 21.45 -2.45 -43.73
C PRO A 96 21.43 -1.41 -42.60
N LEU A 97 22.50 -0.60 -42.43
CA LEU A 97 22.66 0.35 -41.33
C LEU A 97 21.44 1.29 -41.17
N ALA A 98 20.92 1.82 -42.30
CA ALA A 98 19.73 2.68 -42.26
C ALA A 98 18.48 1.96 -41.70
N GLU A 99 18.38 0.65 -41.89
CA GLU A 99 17.30 -0.15 -41.32
C GLU A 99 17.51 -0.43 -39.81
N GLN A 100 18.76 -0.68 -39.40
CA GLN A 100 19.09 -0.80 -37.98
C GLN A 100 18.68 0.47 -37.23
N GLU A 101 18.95 1.64 -37.77
CA GLU A 101 18.57 2.93 -37.18
C GLU A 101 17.03 3.09 -37.10
N ARG A 102 16.32 2.70 -38.17
CA ARG A 102 14.84 2.73 -38.17
C ARG A 102 14.27 1.80 -37.06
N ILE A 103 14.82 0.59 -36.94
CA ILE A 103 14.42 -0.38 -35.90
C ILE A 103 14.67 0.21 -34.49
N VAL A 104 15.86 0.77 -34.25
CA VAL A 104 16.19 1.38 -32.96
C VAL A 104 15.23 2.53 -32.64
N ASN A 105 14.98 3.42 -33.58
CA ASN A 105 14.09 4.57 -33.38
C ASN A 105 12.65 4.11 -33.07
N GLU A 106 12.16 3.08 -33.76
CA GLU A 106 10.82 2.55 -33.51
C GLU A 106 10.71 1.86 -32.14
N ILE A 107 11.70 1.08 -31.73
CA ILE A 107 11.75 0.49 -30.40
C ILE A 107 11.75 1.58 -29.33
N GLN A 108 12.56 2.62 -29.47
CA GLN A 108 12.62 3.74 -28.53
C GLN A 108 11.28 4.49 -28.47
N ARG A 109 10.64 4.71 -29.62
CA ARG A 109 9.31 5.31 -29.70
C ARG A 109 8.27 4.49 -28.92
N LEU A 110 8.27 3.17 -29.10
CA LEU A 110 7.35 2.29 -28.40
C LEU A 110 7.60 2.29 -26.88
N PHE A 111 8.86 2.23 -26.43
CA PHE A 111 9.18 2.34 -25.00
C PHE A 111 8.73 3.68 -24.40
N SER A 112 8.93 4.79 -25.13
CA SER A 112 8.45 6.10 -24.65
C SER A 112 6.92 6.16 -24.49
N ILE A 113 6.17 5.46 -25.34
CA ILE A 113 4.71 5.36 -25.20
C ILE A 113 4.35 4.53 -23.96
N ILE A 114 5.05 3.42 -23.73
CA ILE A 114 4.85 2.58 -22.53
C ILE A 114 5.11 3.41 -21.28
N ASP A 115 6.22 4.14 -21.21
CA ASP A 115 6.57 5.01 -20.08
C ASP A 115 5.49 6.09 -19.83
N ILE A 116 4.94 6.69 -20.90
CA ILE A 116 3.85 7.68 -20.78
C ILE A 116 2.60 7.04 -20.18
N VAL A 117 2.24 5.82 -20.62
CA VAL A 117 1.07 5.10 -20.11
C VAL A 117 1.28 4.70 -18.66
N GLU A 118 2.44 4.16 -18.30
CA GLU A 118 2.76 3.75 -16.92
C GLU A 118 2.76 4.95 -15.98
N ASN A 119 3.44 6.04 -16.33
CA ASN A 119 3.46 7.28 -15.53
C ASN A 119 2.06 7.91 -15.41
N GLY A 120 1.26 7.86 -16.46
CA GLY A 120 -0.12 8.32 -16.45
C GLY A 120 -0.99 7.52 -15.48
N LYS A 121 -0.80 6.21 -15.45
CA LYS A 121 -1.49 5.29 -14.53
C LYS A 121 -1.15 5.59 -13.07
N ASP A 122 0.12 5.75 -12.73
CA ASP A 122 0.58 6.10 -11.38
C ASP A 122 0.05 7.47 -10.93
N GLY A 123 0.06 8.45 -11.85
CA GLY A 123 -0.50 9.77 -11.61
C GLY A 123 -2.00 9.73 -11.29
N LEU A 124 -2.76 8.92 -12.03
CA LEU A 124 -4.20 8.77 -11.83
C LEU A 124 -4.52 8.02 -10.52
N GLN A 125 -3.76 6.98 -10.17
CA GLN A 125 -3.90 6.30 -8.87
C GLN A 125 -3.69 7.28 -7.70
N THR A 126 -2.66 8.11 -7.79
CA THR A 126 -2.38 9.14 -6.79
C THR A 126 -3.54 10.15 -6.70
N ALA A 127 -4.06 10.62 -7.82
CA ALA A 127 -5.19 11.55 -7.87
C ALA A 127 -6.47 10.95 -7.26
N ILE A 128 -6.76 9.69 -7.53
CA ILE A 128 -7.90 8.96 -6.95
C ILE A 128 -7.74 8.85 -5.42
N GLN A 129 -6.55 8.52 -4.92
CA GLN A 129 -6.30 8.47 -3.48
C GLN A 129 -6.47 9.85 -2.83
N GLN A 130 -5.99 10.90 -3.45
CA GLN A 130 -6.18 12.28 -2.99
C GLN A 130 -7.66 12.68 -2.98
N ALA A 131 -8.43 12.29 -4.01
CA ALA A 131 -9.86 12.51 -4.07
C ALA A 131 -10.60 11.79 -2.94
N LYS A 132 -10.28 10.51 -2.66
CA LYS A 132 -10.85 9.77 -1.53
C LYS A 132 -10.54 10.44 -0.19
N ASN A 133 -9.30 10.88 0.03
CA ASN A 133 -8.92 11.59 1.24
C ASN A 133 -9.69 12.92 1.39
N LYS A 134 -9.90 13.65 0.28
CA LYS A 134 -10.68 14.90 0.29
C LYS A 134 -12.16 14.65 0.60
N ILE A 135 -12.75 13.58 0.08
CA ILE A 135 -14.14 13.18 0.38
C ILE A 135 -14.29 12.88 1.88
N LEU A 136 -13.35 12.13 2.47
CA LEU A 136 -13.34 11.85 3.92
C LEU A 136 -13.18 13.15 4.73
N ASP A 137 -12.33 14.05 4.29
CA ASP A 137 -12.13 15.34 4.93
C ASP A 137 -13.42 16.18 4.92
N LEU A 138 -14.10 16.27 3.77
CA LEU A 138 -15.41 16.94 3.68
C LEU A 138 -16.47 16.29 4.56
N ALA A 139 -16.45 14.96 4.67
CA ALA A 139 -17.37 14.19 5.49
C ALA A 139 -17.26 14.53 6.98
N ILE A 140 -16.04 14.53 7.54
CA ILE A 140 -15.81 14.81 8.96
C ILE A 140 -15.97 16.29 9.32
N HIS A 141 -15.90 17.19 8.33
CA HIS A 141 -16.16 18.64 8.51
C HIS A 141 -17.65 19.02 8.32
N GLY A 142 -18.55 18.05 8.07
CA GLY A 142 -19.97 18.31 7.81
C GLY A 142 -20.24 19.07 6.51
N LYS A 143 -19.36 18.93 5.51
CA LYS A 143 -19.43 19.63 4.21
C LYS A 143 -19.75 18.71 3.03
N LEU A 144 -19.90 17.39 3.26
CA LEU A 144 -20.14 16.42 2.19
C LEU A 144 -21.62 16.34 1.77
N VAL A 145 -22.51 16.50 2.72
CA VAL A 145 -23.97 16.47 2.50
C VAL A 145 -24.62 17.71 3.08
N PRO A 146 -25.79 18.16 2.57
CA PRO A 146 -26.51 19.29 3.15
C PRO A 146 -27.02 18.93 4.55
N GLN A 147 -27.04 19.94 5.44
CA GLN A 147 -27.65 19.83 6.75
C GLN A 147 -29.18 19.77 6.61
N ASP A 148 -29.85 18.91 7.37
CA ASP A 148 -31.31 18.84 7.43
C ASP A 148 -31.79 19.43 8.77
N PRO A 149 -32.56 20.50 8.78
CA PRO A 149 -33.05 21.13 10.03
C PRO A 149 -34.06 20.24 10.80
N ASN A 150 -34.58 19.17 10.17
CA ASN A 150 -35.48 18.23 10.83
C ASN A 150 -34.73 17.08 11.54
N ASP A 151 -33.41 16.95 11.36
CA ASP A 151 -32.65 15.96 12.10
C ASP A 151 -32.56 16.33 13.57
N GLU A 152 -32.68 15.33 14.47
CA GLU A 152 -32.41 15.51 15.90
C GLU A 152 -30.95 15.96 16.08
N PRO A 153 -30.69 17.14 16.69
CA PRO A 153 -29.33 17.61 16.93
C PRO A 153 -28.50 16.59 17.71
N ALA A 154 -27.21 16.50 17.39
CA ALA A 154 -26.33 15.51 18.03
C ALA A 154 -26.23 15.72 19.55
N SER A 155 -26.37 16.96 20.05
CA SER A 155 -26.40 17.26 21.49
C SER A 155 -27.62 16.64 22.20
N GLU A 156 -28.79 16.67 21.58
CA GLU A 156 -30.01 16.06 22.12
C GLU A 156 -29.94 14.55 22.05
N LEU A 157 -29.50 14.01 20.92
CA LEU A 157 -29.22 12.58 20.74
C LEU A 157 -28.28 12.05 21.83
N LEU A 158 -27.16 12.76 22.10
CA LEU A 158 -26.19 12.35 23.11
C LEU A 158 -26.81 12.37 24.51
N LYS A 159 -27.49 13.45 24.89
CA LYS A 159 -28.20 13.57 26.19
C LYS A 159 -29.24 12.50 26.40
N ARG A 160 -29.99 12.14 25.34
CA ARG A 160 -31.03 11.11 25.39
C ARG A 160 -30.45 9.71 25.62
N ILE A 161 -29.31 9.40 24.99
CA ILE A 161 -28.67 8.09 25.08
C ILE A 161 -27.75 7.96 26.30
N ASN A 162 -27.04 9.03 26.64
CA ASN A 162 -26.16 9.09 27.82
C ASN A 162 -26.33 10.43 28.54
N PRO A 163 -27.30 10.53 29.47
CA PRO A 163 -27.61 11.79 30.20
C PRO A 163 -26.44 12.36 31.02
N LYS A 164 -25.44 11.53 31.30
CA LYS A 164 -24.23 11.95 32.06
C LYS A 164 -23.06 12.32 31.16
N ALA A 165 -23.23 12.27 29.83
CA ALA A 165 -22.16 12.65 28.91
C ALA A 165 -21.91 14.15 28.99
N GLU A 166 -20.67 14.55 29.18
CA GLU A 166 -20.23 15.92 29.06
C GLU A 166 -20.16 16.31 27.56
N ILE A 167 -20.74 17.44 27.22
CA ILE A 167 -20.59 18.03 25.89
C ILE A 167 -19.26 18.77 25.88
N THR A 168 -18.34 18.36 25.08
CA THR A 168 -16.95 18.88 25.04
C THR A 168 -16.90 20.39 24.75
N CYS A 169 -17.87 20.92 24.01
CA CYS A 169 -17.95 22.36 23.67
C CYS A 169 -18.22 23.27 24.89
N ASP A 170 -18.82 22.70 25.93
CA ASP A 170 -19.20 23.48 27.15
C ASP A 170 -18.09 23.41 28.22
N ASN A 171 -17.02 22.63 28.00
CA ASN A 171 -15.96 22.46 28.99
C ASN A 171 -14.72 23.32 28.62
N PRO A 172 -14.36 24.31 29.49
CA PRO A 172 -13.24 25.21 29.23
C PRO A 172 -11.87 24.56 29.16
N HIS A 173 -11.75 23.27 29.52
CA HIS A 173 -10.51 22.50 29.35
C HIS A 173 -10.19 22.11 27.89
N TYR A 174 -11.18 22.24 26.96
CA TYR A 174 -11.00 21.90 25.55
C TYR A 174 -10.89 23.14 24.65
N GLN A 175 -9.89 23.98 24.92
CA GLN A 175 -9.69 25.27 24.22
C GLN A 175 -9.23 25.13 22.76
N ASN A 176 -8.75 23.97 22.32
CA ASN A 176 -8.17 23.75 20.98
C ASN A 176 -8.92 22.66 20.19
N LEU A 177 -10.16 22.94 19.83
CA LEU A 177 -10.92 22.06 18.93
C LEU A 177 -10.29 22.06 17.51
N PRO A 178 -10.25 20.94 16.80
CA PRO A 178 -9.56 20.81 15.52
C PRO A 178 -10.06 21.76 14.43
N PHE A 179 -11.38 22.01 14.41
CA PHE A 179 -12.05 22.92 13.45
C PHE A 179 -13.49 23.22 13.91
N SER A 180 -14.15 24.18 13.26
CA SER A 180 -15.56 24.51 13.51
C SER A 180 -16.49 23.45 12.88
N LEU A 181 -17.49 23.01 13.65
CA LEU A 181 -18.54 22.09 13.20
C LEU A 181 -19.82 22.82 12.75
N PRO A 182 -20.71 22.17 11.98
CA PRO A 182 -22.09 22.64 11.79
C PRO A 182 -22.84 22.72 13.12
N ASN A 183 -23.84 23.61 13.21
CA ASN A 183 -24.59 23.85 14.44
C ASN A 183 -25.34 22.64 15.02
N SER A 184 -25.69 21.66 14.15
CA SER A 184 -26.36 20.40 14.55
C SER A 184 -25.40 19.35 15.08
N TRP A 185 -24.08 19.56 14.96
CA TRP A 185 -23.02 18.65 15.38
C TRP A 185 -22.41 19.06 16.71
N ILE A 186 -21.79 18.11 17.39
CA ILE A 186 -20.99 18.37 18.59
C ILE A 186 -19.64 17.63 18.54
N TRP A 187 -18.66 18.16 19.25
CA TRP A 187 -17.45 17.44 19.55
C TRP A 187 -17.65 16.52 20.76
N CYS A 188 -17.16 15.29 20.65
CA CYS A 188 -17.04 14.34 21.76
C CYS A 188 -15.60 13.92 21.90
N CYS A 189 -15.13 13.61 23.11
CA CYS A 189 -13.86 12.92 23.27
C CYS A 189 -13.98 11.50 22.74
N HIS A 190 -12.97 11.02 22.00
CA HIS A 190 -12.95 9.67 21.41
C HIS A 190 -13.31 8.61 22.47
N ASN A 191 -12.65 8.67 23.64
CA ASN A 191 -12.82 7.69 24.70
C ASN A 191 -14.17 7.76 25.44
N GLN A 192 -14.99 8.81 25.24
CA GLN A 192 -16.39 8.84 25.66
C GLN A 192 -17.29 7.96 24.79
N ILE A 193 -16.99 7.88 23.50
CA ILE A 193 -17.82 7.21 22.49
C ILE A 193 -17.33 5.80 22.21
N PHE A 194 -16.01 5.59 22.19
CA PHE A 194 -15.38 4.35 21.83
C PHE A 194 -14.55 3.78 22.96
N ASP A 195 -14.36 2.47 22.91
CA ASP A 195 -13.33 1.74 23.62
C ASP A 195 -12.52 0.90 22.64
N ILE A 196 -11.28 0.59 22.98
CA ILE A 196 -10.35 -0.14 22.11
C ILE A 196 -9.92 -1.41 22.83
N SER A 197 -10.30 -2.56 22.29
CA SER A 197 -9.95 -3.87 22.84
C SER A 197 -8.85 -4.52 22.00
N GLY A 198 -7.65 -4.68 22.56
CA GLY A 198 -6.56 -5.42 21.92
C GLY A 198 -6.88 -6.90 21.71
N GLY A 199 -6.33 -7.49 20.65
CA GLY A 199 -6.47 -8.90 20.36
C GLY A 199 -5.64 -9.81 21.26
N SER A 200 -5.76 -11.12 21.07
CA SER A 200 -5.00 -12.14 21.80
C SER A 200 -4.19 -13.03 20.86
N GLN A 201 -3.07 -13.54 21.37
CA GLN A 201 -2.19 -14.43 20.64
C GLN A 201 -2.06 -15.75 21.38
N PRO A 202 -2.83 -16.79 21.01
CA PRO A 202 -2.62 -18.14 21.55
C PRO A 202 -1.26 -18.69 21.15
N PRO A 203 -0.73 -19.70 21.86
CA PRO A 203 0.51 -20.38 21.49
C PRO A 203 0.45 -20.94 20.07
N LYS A 204 1.52 -20.80 19.30
CA LYS A 204 1.59 -21.29 17.91
C LYS A 204 1.36 -22.81 17.78
N SER A 205 1.61 -23.57 18.84
CA SER A 205 1.31 -25.01 18.92
C SER A 205 -0.17 -25.35 18.74
N GLN A 206 -1.06 -24.39 19.03
CA GLN A 206 -2.50 -24.53 18.84
C GLN A 206 -2.99 -24.17 17.45
N PHE A 207 -2.11 -23.69 16.57
CA PHE A 207 -2.49 -23.23 15.23
C PHE A 207 -2.73 -24.42 14.30
N SER A 208 -3.80 -24.31 13.52
CA SER A 208 -4.09 -25.19 12.38
C SER A 208 -4.21 -24.34 11.11
N ILE A 209 -3.65 -24.83 10.01
CA ILE A 209 -3.77 -24.22 8.67
C ILE A 209 -5.07 -24.66 7.94
N ARG A 210 -5.78 -25.65 8.50
CA ARG A 210 -7.05 -26.15 7.97
C ARG A 210 -8.13 -26.00 9.02
N PRO A 211 -9.39 -25.73 8.61
CA PRO A 211 -10.51 -25.72 9.52
C PRO A 211 -10.69 -27.10 10.18
N LYS A 212 -11.03 -27.13 11.45
CA LYS A 212 -11.32 -28.31 12.24
C LYS A 212 -12.59 -28.09 13.08
N SER A 213 -13.29 -29.15 13.43
CA SER A 213 -14.38 -29.08 14.42
C SER A 213 -13.85 -28.53 15.75
N GLY A 214 -14.56 -27.61 16.38
CA GLY A 214 -14.15 -26.94 17.62
C GLY A 214 -13.09 -25.83 17.42
N TYR A 215 -12.78 -25.46 16.18
CA TYR A 215 -11.83 -24.37 15.87
C TYR A 215 -12.56 -23.18 15.25
N ILE A 216 -12.00 -21.97 15.49
CA ILE A 216 -12.46 -20.71 14.91
C ILE A 216 -11.30 -20.05 14.14
N ARG A 217 -11.61 -19.28 13.11
CA ARG A 217 -10.63 -18.50 12.33
C ARG A 217 -9.94 -17.45 13.22
N LEU A 218 -8.61 -17.41 13.21
CA LEU A 218 -7.82 -16.34 13.80
C LEU A 218 -7.36 -15.38 12.70
N TYR A 219 -7.94 -14.19 12.67
CA TYR A 219 -7.56 -13.15 11.72
C TYR A 219 -6.29 -12.42 12.17
N GLN A 220 -5.42 -12.17 11.20
CA GLN A 220 -4.19 -11.40 11.33
C GLN A 220 -4.17 -10.31 10.25
N ILE A 221 -3.35 -9.28 10.40
CA ILE A 221 -3.28 -8.16 9.43
C ILE A 221 -3.06 -8.66 8.00
N ARG A 222 -2.22 -9.69 7.81
CA ARG A 222 -1.94 -10.29 6.48
C ARG A 222 -3.17 -10.92 5.80
N ASP A 223 -4.19 -11.30 6.58
CA ASP A 223 -5.40 -11.92 6.04
C ASP A 223 -6.30 -10.91 5.31
N TYR A 224 -6.03 -9.62 5.47
CA TYR A 224 -6.69 -8.51 4.77
C TYR A 224 -5.88 -8.00 3.57
N GLY A 225 -4.80 -8.69 3.19
CA GLY A 225 -4.00 -8.41 2.00
C GLY A 225 -4.35 -9.34 0.83
N GLU A 226 -3.59 -9.21 -0.26
CA GLU A 226 -3.79 -9.99 -1.50
C GLU A 226 -3.59 -11.51 -1.32
N ASN A 227 -2.71 -11.92 -0.39
CA ASN A 227 -2.35 -13.30 -0.16
C ASN A 227 -2.65 -13.72 1.29
N PRO A 228 -3.92 -13.97 1.67
CA PRO A 228 -4.31 -14.38 3.01
C PRO A 228 -3.75 -15.76 3.35
N VAL A 229 -3.27 -15.93 4.58
CA VAL A 229 -2.78 -17.21 5.11
C VAL A 229 -3.67 -17.66 6.26
N PRO A 230 -4.67 -18.52 6.00
CA PRO A 230 -5.63 -18.97 7.00
C PRO A 230 -4.97 -19.65 8.21
N VAL A 231 -5.39 -19.21 9.39
CA VAL A 231 -5.03 -19.84 10.68
C VAL A 231 -6.30 -20.05 11.50
N TYR A 232 -6.40 -21.22 12.11
CA TYR A 232 -7.52 -21.60 12.99
C TYR A 232 -6.98 -21.97 14.37
N ILE A 233 -7.74 -21.64 15.42
CA ILE A 233 -7.42 -21.91 16.82
C ILE A 233 -8.59 -22.57 17.53
N PRO A 234 -8.39 -23.32 18.61
CA PRO A 234 -9.48 -23.83 19.44
C PRO A 234 -10.41 -22.70 19.90
N ILE A 235 -11.72 -22.95 19.89
CA ILE A 235 -12.73 -21.94 20.26
C ILE A 235 -12.54 -21.47 21.71
N GLU A 236 -12.12 -22.36 22.61
CA GLU A 236 -11.80 -22.04 24.02
C GLU A 236 -10.61 -21.11 24.15
N SER A 237 -9.65 -21.14 23.23
CA SER A 237 -8.48 -20.23 23.21
C SER A 237 -8.80 -18.87 22.58
N ALA A 238 -9.96 -18.72 21.94
CA ALA A 238 -10.40 -17.48 21.27
C ALA A 238 -11.02 -16.51 22.29
N THR A 239 -10.19 -15.91 23.15
CA THR A 239 -10.65 -14.96 24.19
C THR A 239 -11.08 -13.60 23.63
N LYS A 240 -10.62 -13.24 22.44
CA LYS A 240 -10.95 -12.01 21.74
C LYS A 240 -11.60 -12.33 20.39
N ARG A 241 -12.89 -12.04 20.28
CA ARG A 241 -13.72 -12.41 19.11
C ARG A 241 -14.26 -11.19 18.39
N THR A 242 -14.47 -11.37 17.08
CA THR A 242 -15.15 -10.43 16.20
C THR A 242 -16.44 -11.02 15.68
N ALA A 243 -17.39 -10.14 15.42
CA ALA A 243 -18.54 -10.39 14.57
C ALA A 243 -18.34 -9.69 13.22
N LYS A 244 -18.97 -10.22 12.18
CA LYS A 244 -18.97 -9.60 10.86
C LYS A 244 -19.38 -8.13 10.94
N GLY A 245 -18.59 -7.28 10.29
CA GLY A 245 -18.79 -5.84 10.28
C GLY A 245 -18.22 -5.10 11.50
N ASP A 246 -17.52 -5.76 12.43
CA ASP A 246 -16.76 -5.06 13.46
C ASP A 246 -15.57 -4.32 12.85
N ILE A 247 -15.18 -3.20 13.46
CA ILE A 247 -14.04 -2.39 13.01
C ILE A 247 -12.78 -2.86 13.73
N LEU A 248 -11.75 -3.20 12.98
CA LEU A 248 -10.43 -3.56 13.47
C LEU A 248 -9.38 -2.53 13.04
N LEU A 249 -8.51 -2.15 13.97
CA LEU A 249 -7.40 -1.22 13.77
C LEU A 249 -6.09 -1.98 13.85
N ALA A 250 -5.18 -1.78 12.90
CA ALA A 250 -3.82 -2.30 13.02
C ALA A 250 -3.03 -1.48 14.05
N ARG A 251 -2.38 -2.17 15.03
CA ARG A 251 -1.75 -1.54 16.19
C ARG A 251 -0.26 -1.28 16.05
N TYR A 252 0.47 -2.05 15.23
CA TYR A 252 1.93 -2.09 15.25
C TYR A 252 2.57 -2.02 13.87
N GLY A 253 3.81 -1.51 13.84
CA GLY A 253 4.72 -1.58 12.70
C GLY A 253 4.25 -0.86 11.45
N GLY A 254 4.72 -1.28 10.30
CA GLY A 254 4.38 -0.68 8.99
C GLY A 254 2.91 -0.79 8.56
N SER A 255 2.08 -1.47 9.37
CA SER A 255 0.63 -1.54 9.14
C SER A 255 -0.17 -0.57 10.02
N LEU A 256 0.48 0.17 10.92
CA LEU A 256 -0.17 1.15 11.77
C LEU A 256 -1.02 2.11 10.91
N GLY A 257 -2.26 2.36 11.34
CA GLY A 257 -3.23 3.19 10.60
C GLY A 257 -4.12 2.44 9.63
N LYS A 258 -3.86 1.18 9.31
CA LYS A 258 -4.78 0.37 8.51
C LYS A 258 -6.03 0.05 9.33
N VAL A 259 -7.19 0.15 8.67
CA VAL A 259 -8.52 -0.10 9.24
C VAL A 259 -9.19 -1.20 8.43
N PHE A 260 -9.77 -2.17 9.11
CA PHE A 260 -10.40 -3.33 8.47
C PHE A 260 -11.83 -3.51 8.97
N ILE A 261 -12.66 -4.12 8.13
CA ILE A 261 -13.97 -4.65 8.53
C ILE A 261 -13.79 -6.14 8.81
N ALA A 262 -14.15 -6.55 10.02
CA ALA A 262 -13.98 -7.91 10.48
C ALA A 262 -15.05 -8.86 9.89
N GLU A 263 -14.67 -10.12 9.78
CA GLU A 263 -15.55 -11.25 9.66
C GLU A 263 -15.70 -11.97 11.02
N ASP A 264 -16.63 -12.95 11.12
CA ASP A 264 -16.80 -13.74 12.32
C ASP A 264 -15.55 -14.57 12.63
N GLY A 265 -14.97 -14.39 13.83
CA GLY A 265 -13.74 -15.06 14.20
C GLY A 265 -13.09 -14.55 15.49
N ALA A 266 -11.80 -14.79 15.59
CA ALA A 266 -10.91 -14.19 16.59
C ALA A 266 -9.90 -13.27 15.89
N TYR A 267 -9.26 -12.37 16.63
CA TYR A 267 -8.23 -11.47 16.10
C TYR A 267 -6.99 -11.45 16.99
N ASN A 268 -5.83 -11.34 16.35
CA ASN A 268 -4.55 -11.43 17.04
C ASN A 268 -4.11 -10.10 17.69
N VAL A 269 -3.04 -10.15 18.48
CA VAL A 269 -2.48 -9.00 19.24
C VAL A 269 -2.08 -7.81 18.35
N ALA A 270 -1.81 -8.03 17.07
CA ALA A 270 -1.44 -6.95 16.17
C ALA A 270 -2.63 -6.07 15.76
N MET A 271 -3.83 -6.44 16.17
CA MET A 271 -5.06 -5.69 15.89
C MET A 271 -5.80 -5.32 17.19
N ALA A 272 -6.63 -4.30 17.09
CA ALA A 272 -7.54 -3.90 18.15
C ALA A 272 -8.95 -3.70 17.57
N LYS A 273 -9.97 -4.15 18.31
CA LYS A 273 -11.37 -3.96 17.96
C LYS A 273 -11.90 -2.66 18.55
N VAL A 274 -12.60 -1.89 17.74
CA VAL A 274 -13.37 -0.73 18.18
C VAL A 274 -14.68 -1.18 18.79
N ILE A 275 -14.97 -0.72 19.99
CA ILE A 275 -16.21 -0.96 20.70
C ILE A 275 -16.97 0.36 20.80
N ILE A 276 -18.15 0.45 20.22
CA ILE A 276 -19.06 1.59 20.35
C ILE A 276 -19.79 1.45 21.69
N LYS A 277 -19.54 2.38 22.62
CA LYS A 277 -20.08 2.30 24.00
C LYS A 277 -21.60 2.47 24.07
N SER A 278 -22.16 3.28 23.17
CA SER A 278 -23.58 3.62 23.22
C SER A 278 -24.30 3.17 21.94
N LYS A 279 -25.20 2.21 22.05
CA LYS A 279 -26.03 1.75 20.93
C LYS A 279 -26.95 2.88 20.44
N GLY A 280 -27.08 3.03 19.13
CA GLY A 280 -27.95 4.04 18.50
C GLY A 280 -27.39 5.46 18.44
N LEU A 281 -26.22 5.71 19.03
CA LEU A 281 -25.52 6.99 18.94
C LEU A 281 -24.69 7.09 17.65
N ILE A 282 -24.00 6.00 17.29
CA ILE A 282 -23.07 5.97 16.18
C ILE A 282 -23.53 4.96 15.14
N PHE A 283 -23.65 5.41 13.89
CA PHE A 283 -23.75 4.51 12.75
C PHE A 283 -22.37 3.91 12.47
N LYS A 284 -22.26 2.57 12.58
CA LYS A 284 -20.96 1.87 12.57
C LYS A 284 -20.07 2.23 11.38
N ASN A 285 -20.65 2.35 10.18
CA ASN A 285 -19.90 2.70 8.98
C ASN A 285 -19.39 4.16 9.00
N TYR A 286 -20.06 5.08 9.69
CA TYR A 286 -19.53 6.43 9.91
C TYR A 286 -18.28 6.39 10.79
N ALA A 287 -18.28 5.59 11.86
CA ALA A 287 -17.07 5.34 12.65
C ALA A 287 -15.94 4.73 11.82
N TYR A 288 -16.23 3.79 10.93
CA TYR A 288 -15.22 3.23 10.02
C TYR A 288 -14.55 4.32 9.17
N TYR A 289 -15.31 5.23 8.57
CA TYR A 289 -14.77 6.34 7.77
C TYR A 289 -14.04 7.38 8.62
N TYR A 290 -14.47 7.61 9.86
CA TYR A 290 -13.72 8.43 10.80
C TYR A 290 -12.30 7.87 11.03
N TYR A 291 -12.15 6.57 11.25
CA TYR A 291 -10.83 5.94 11.43
C TYR A 291 -9.96 5.98 10.15
N LEU A 292 -10.55 6.11 8.98
CA LEU A 292 -9.84 6.34 7.72
C LEU A 292 -9.50 7.82 7.49
N SER A 293 -10.12 8.74 8.21
CA SER A 293 -9.94 10.19 8.00
C SER A 293 -8.59 10.71 8.49
N ASN A 294 -8.19 11.86 7.95
CA ASN A 294 -6.97 12.55 8.36
C ASN A 294 -6.95 12.93 9.86
N LEU A 295 -8.12 13.15 10.48
CA LEU A 295 -8.21 13.49 11.89
C LEU A 295 -7.64 12.37 12.77
N TYR A 296 -8.02 11.12 12.52
CA TYR A 296 -7.50 9.95 13.22
C TYR A 296 -6.06 9.60 12.77
N GLN A 297 -5.80 9.61 11.45
CA GLN A 297 -4.50 9.19 10.91
C GLN A 297 -3.34 10.09 11.33
N ARG A 298 -3.57 11.39 11.52
CA ARG A 298 -2.57 12.32 12.07
C ARG A 298 -2.21 11.98 13.51
N LYS A 299 -3.19 11.65 14.34
CA LYS A 299 -2.94 11.20 15.73
C LYS A 299 -2.04 9.98 15.77
N LEU A 300 -2.25 8.99 14.90
CA LEU A 300 -1.37 7.84 14.80
C LEU A 300 0.05 8.21 14.36
N THR A 301 0.20 9.19 13.49
CA THR A 301 1.52 9.68 13.06
C THR A 301 2.27 10.33 14.23
N GLU A 302 1.58 11.02 15.13
CA GLU A 302 2.15 11.58 16.35
C GLU A 302 2.59 10.47 17.31
N ILE A 303 1.75 9.47 17.56
CA ILE A 303 2.05 8.30 18.41
C ILE A 303 3.26 7.53 17.86
N SER A 304 3.36 7.34 16.55
CA SER A 304 4.43 6.57 15.92
C SER A 304 5.82 7.22 16.02
N ARG A 305 5.89 8.52 16.26
CA ARG A 305 7.14 9.26 16.49
C ARG A 305 7.70 9.07 17.89
N THR A 306 6.90 8.66 18.84
CA THR A 306 7.32 8.29 20.20
C THR A 306 7.76 6.82 20.20
N ALA A 307 8.89 6.51 20.77
CA ALA A 307 9.77 5.32 20.64
C ALA A 307 9.17 3.88 20.69
N GLN A 308 7.86 3.67 20.75
CA GLN A 308 7.23 2.36 20.61
C GLN A 308 6.15 2.41 19.53
N ALA A 309 6.37 1.71 18.42
CA ALA A 309 5.44 1.60 17.32
C ALA A 309 4.19 0.79 17.73
N GLY A 310 3.20 1.46 18.30
CA GLY A 310 1.92 0.86 18.70
C GLY A 310 1.10 1.83 19.55
N PHE A 311 -0.21 1.60 19.68
CA PHE A 311 -1.11 2.43 20.48
C PHE A 311 -1.87 1.64 21.53
N ASN A 312 -2.30 2.33 22.59
CA ASN A 312 -3.22 1.89 23.63
C ASN A 312 -4.46 2.80 23.67
N ALA A 313 -5.47 2.40 24.43
CA ALA A 313 -6.69 3.23 24.59
C ALA A 313 -6.40 4.62 25.19
N GLY A 314 -5.41 4.73 26.08
CA GLY A 314 -5.01 6.01 26.68
C GLY A 314 -4.43 7.02 25.69
N ASP A 315 -3.83 6.54 24.60
CA ASP A 315 -3.25 7.43 23.56
C ASP A 315 -4.31 8.24 22.78
N PHE A 316 -5.60 7.97 23.00
CA PHE A 316 -6.72 8.64 22.36
C PHE A 316 -7.53 9.54 23.30
N GLU A 317 -7.03 9.86 24.49
CA GLU A 317 -7.72 10.72 25.45
C GLU A 317 -7.93 12.15 24.95
N ASP A 318 -6.98 12.67 24.17
CA ASP A 318 -7.00 13.98 23.54
C ASP A 318 -7.51 13.96 22.09
N LEU A 319 -8.00 12.81 21.61
CA LEU A 319 -8.57 12.66 20.27
C LEU A 319 -10.06 13.00 20.30
N PHE A 320 -10.48 13.87 19.38
CA PHE A 320 -11.87 14.29 19.23
C PHE A 320 -12.59 13.52 18.12
N PHE A 321 -13.87 13.32 18.34
CA PHE A 321 -14.80 12.71 17.39
C PHE A 321 -15.91 13.71 17.03
N PRO A 322 -16.06 14.10 15.76
CA PRO A 322 -17.15 14.95 15.32
C PRO A 322 -18.41 14.10 15.20
N LEU A 323 -19.40 14.38 16.04
CA LEU A 323 -20.66 13.64 16.11
C LEU A 323 -21.76 14.38 15.36
N PRO A 324 -22.22 13.87 14.19
CA PRO A 324 -23.40 14.36 13.47
C PRO A 324 -24.71 13.84 14.06
N PRO A 325 -25.85 14.42 13.71
CA PRO A 325 -27.15 13.78 13.82
C PRO A 325 -27.16 12.37 13.22
N TYR A 326 -27.85 11.42 13.83
CA TYR A 326 -27.76 10.00 13.44
C TYR A 326 -28.18 9.74 11.98
N ASN A 327 -29.20 10.43 11.48
CA ASN A 327 -29.63 10.29 10.09
C ASN A 327 -28.62 10.91 9.12
N GLU A 328 -27.97 11.99 9.53
CA GLU A 328 -26.90 12.60 8.75
C GLU A 328 -25.68 11.68 8.65
N GLN A 329 -25.30 10.94 9.71
CA GLN A 329 -24.26 9.91 9.62
C GLN A 329 -24.53 8.90 8.50
N LYS A 330 -25.79 8.48 8.31
CA LYS A 330 -26.18 7.56 7.22
C LYS A 330 -26.03 8.23 5.86
N ARG A 331 -26.54 9.46 5.69
CA ARG A 331 -26.41 10.21 4.43
C ARG A 331 -24.94 10.44 4.04
N ILE A 332 -24.09 10.73 5.01
CA ILE A 332 -22.65 10.87 4.81
C ILE A 332 -22.05 9.55 4.29
N VAL A 333 -22.36 8.44 4.94
CA VAL A 333 -21.88 7.11 4.54
C VAL A 333 -22.33 6.75 3.14
N ASP A 334 -23.59 7.00 2.79
CA ASP A 334 -24.13 6.73 1.45
C ASP A 334 -23.43 7.59 0.39
N ALA A 335 -23.16 8.85 0.69
CA ALA A 335 -22.41 9.74 -0.22
C ALA A 335 -20.97 9.30 -0.41
N ILE A 336 -20.27 8.89 0.66
CA ILE A 336 -18.91 8.34 0.57
C ILE A 336 -18.91 7.06 -0.28
N ASN A 337 -19.81 6.12 0.01
CA ASN A 337 -19.92 4.84 -0.71
C ASN A 337 -20.13 5.06 -2.21
N LYS A 338 -21.04 5.96 -2.57
CA LYS A 338 -21.32 6.30 -3.97
C LYS A 338 -20.08 6.89 -4.66
N ALA A 339 -19.41 7.82 -4.01
CA ALA A 339 -18.22 8.46 -4.55
C ALA A 339 -17.05 7.47 -4.68
N PHE A 340 -16.78 6.65 -3.65
CA PHE A 340 -15.72 5.64 -3.67
C PHE A 340 -15.96 4.58 -4.72
N THR A 341 -17.19 4.07 -4.85
CA THR A 341 -17.56 3.12 -5.89
C THR A 341 -17.29 3.67 -7.29
N THR A 342 -17.55 4.96 -7.51
CA THR A 342 -17.26 5.61 -8.80
C THR A 342 -15.76 5.69 -9.06
N LEU A 343 -14.96 6.10 -8.05
CA LEU A 343 -13.50 6.19 -8.15
C LEU A 343 -12.85 4.81 -8.33
N ASP A 344 -13.38 3.77 -7.64
CA ASP A 344 -12.87 2.39 -7.77
C ASP A 344 -13.16 1.80 -9.15
N ARG A 345 -14.29 2.13 -9.79
CA ARG A 345 -14.57 1.74 -11.19
C ARG A 345 -13.57 2.35 -12.16
N ILE A 346 -13.12 3.57 -11.93
CA ILE A 346 -12.07 4.19 -12.74
C ILE A 346 -10.76 3.40 -12.59
N MET A 347 -10.41 3.00 -11.36
CA MET A 347 -9.21 2.20 -11.08
C MET A 347 -9.21 0.83 -11.75
N VAL A 348 -10.35 0.14 -11.78
CA VAL A 348 -10.46 -1.20 -12.38
C VAL A 348 -10.36 -1.17 -13.91
N ASN A 349 -10.70 -0.04 -14.54
CA ASN A 349 -10.66 0.14 -15.99
C ASN A 349 -9.31 0.68 -16.50
N LEU A 350 -8.32 0.80 -15.63
CA LEU A 350 -6.91 1.17 -15.91
C LEU A 350 -6.00 -0.06 -15.96
#